data_03a1082b6594ed5274266979438b107c
#
_entry.id   03a1082b6594ed5274266979438b107c
#
_cell.length_a   1.000
_cell.length_b   1.000
_cell.length_c   1.000
_cell.angle_alpha   90.00
_cell.angle_beta   90.00
_cell.angle_gamma   90.00
#
_symmetry.space_group_name_H-M   'P 1'
#
loop_
_entity.id
_entity.type
_entity.pdbx_description
1 polymer ?
#
loop_
_entity_poly.entity_id
_entity_poly.type
_entity_poly.pdbx_seq_one_letter_code
_entity_poly.pdbx_strand_id
1 'polypeptide(L)'
;MSASLVTIQALQKRMAHGVPNTSCSESAVRRMWWAALDTLQSDILLPMNLSRGLWLSSPLPALYEPKLLKKFQGWVWAPKDLLNLANPSMGMLPPSQSVSLDFHNDSSVYERLTLLEEDGNDPLLIVITPEIQIALAL
;
A
#
# COMPACT_ATOMS: atom_id res chain seq x y z
N MET A 1 0.43 30.46 8.59
CA MET A 1 -0.42 29.25 8.50
C MET A 1 0.44 28.04 8.76
N SER A 2 0.32 27.43 9.92
CA SER A 2 0.98 26.15 10.18
C SER A 2 0.25 25.07 9.41
N ALA A 3 0.93 24.45 8.45
CA ALA A 3 0.43 23.24 7.83
C ALA A 3 0.28 22.17 8.93
N SER A 4 -0.92 21.77 9.21
CA SER A 4 -1.19 20.64 10.10
C SER A 4 -0.56 19.40 9.46
N LEU A 5 0.48 18.86 10.08
CA LEU A 5 1.06 17.60 9.66
C LEU A 5 -0.01 16.50 9.81
N VAL A 6 -0.51 16.03 8.68
CA VAL A 6 -1.47 14.92 8.65
C VAL A 6 -0.65 13.63 8.72
N THR A 7 -0.75 12.91 9.81
CA THR A 7 -0.13 11.59 9.95
C THR A 7 -0.92 10.52 9.18
N ILE A 8 -0.26 9.43 8.83
CA ILE A 8 -0.92 8.26 8.22
C ILE A 8 -2.04 7.74 9.13
N GLN A 9 -1.78 7.68 10.43
CA GLN A 9 -2.78 7.26 11.42
C GLN A 9 -4.01 8.19 11.44
N ALA A 10 -3.82 9.50 11.29
CA ALA A 10 -4.94 10.45 11.23
C ALA A 10 -5.80 10.24 9.98
N LEU A 11 -5.18 9.93 8.84
CA LEU A 11 -5.89 9.55 7.62
C LEU A 11 -6.71 8.28 7.81
N GLN A 12 -6.12 7.25 8.39
CA GLN A 12 -6.81 5.98 8.66
C GLN A 12 -8.01 6.17 9.59
N LYS A 13 -7.88 6.97 10.64
CA LYS A 13 -8.99 7.32 11.53
C LYS A 13 -10.13 8.05 10.80
N ARG A 14 -9.80 8.94 9.89
CA ARG A 14 -10.81 9.63 9.07
C ARG A 14 -11.54 8.67 8.13
N MET A 15 -10.82 7.74 7.53
CA MET A 15 -11.40 6.72 6.66
C MET A 15 -12.31 5.76 7.43
N ALA A 16 -11.95 5.42 8.66
CA ALA A 16 -12.73 4.53 9.53
C ALA A 16 -13.99 5.20 10.12
N HIS A 17 -14.11 6.51 10.00
CA HIS A 17 -15.24 7.24 10.56
C HIS A 17 -16.56 6.80 9.91
N GLY A 18 -17.48 6.34 10.72
CA GLY A 18 -18.78 5.85 10.24
C GLY A 18 -18.79 4.39 9.78
N VAL A 19 -17.65 3.70 9.82
CA VAL A 19 -17.58 2.26 9.53
C VAL A 19 -17.90 1.48 10.82
N PRO A 20 -18.86 0.54 10.80
CA PRO A 20 -19.15 -0.27 11.97
C PRO A 20 -17.95 -1.15 12.36
N ASN A 21 -17.66 -1.20 13.66
CA ASN A 21 -16.69 -2.15 14.18
C ASN A 21 -17.23 -3.57 14.06
N THR A 22 -16.66 -4.36 13.17
CA THR A 22 -16.91 -5.78 13.08
C THR A 22 -15.70 -6.54 13.63
N SER A 23 -15.93 -7.42 14.59
CA SER A 23 -14.87 -8.29 15.10
C SER A 23 -14.55 -9.37 14.05
N CYS A 24 -13.42 -9.22 13.37
CA CYS A 24 -12.89 -10.23 12.47
C CYS A 24 -11.60 -10.80 13.04
N SER A 25 -11.30 -12.08 12.75
CA SER A 25 -10.00 -12.65 13.07
C SER A 25 -8.91 -11.99 12.22
N GLU A 26 -7.71 -11.87 12.76
CA GLU A 26 -6.57 -11.28 12.05
C GLU A 26 -6.30 -11.96 10.70
N SER A 27 -6.42 -13.29 10.64
CA SER A 27 -6.24 -14.04 9.39
C SER A 27 -7.32 -13.72 8.34
N ALA A 28 -8.56 -13.49 8.77
CA ALA A 28 -9.63 -13.08 7.88
C ALA A 28 -9.40 -11.67 7.33
N VAL A 29 -8.98 -10.74 8.19
CA VAL A 29 -8.66 -9.37 7.79
C VAL A 29 -7.51 -9.33 6.78
N ARG A 30 -6.47 -10.12 6.98
CA ARG A 30 -5.36 -10.23 6.00
C ARG A 30 -5.82 -10.75 4.65
N ARG A 31 -6.65 -11.80 4.64
CA ARG A 31 -7.20 -12.34 3.39
C ARG A 31 -8.07 -11.31 2.66
N MET A 32 -8.88 -10.55 3.39
CA MET A 32 -9.68 -9.48 2.82
C MET A 32 -8.81 -8.37 2.22
N TRP A 33 -7.74 -8.01 2.91
CA TRP A 33 -6.77 -7.03 2.43
C TRP A 33 -6.15 -7.46 1.09
N TRP A 34 -5.63 -8.69 1.02
CA TRP A 34 -5.04 -9.20 -0.22
C TRP A 34 -6.06 -9.32 -1.35
N ALA A 35 -7.27 -9.79 -1.04
CA ALA A 35 -8.35 -9.87 -2.02
C ALA A 35 -8.74 -8.48 -2.55
N ALA A 36 -8.80 -7.49 -1.69
CA ALA A 36 -9.08 -6.11 -2.06
C ALA A 36 -7.99 -5.53 -2.97
N LEU A 37 -6.72 -5.75 -2.62
CA LEU A 37 -5.59 -5.31 -3.44
C LEU A 37 -5.59 -5.96 -4.82
N ASP A 38 -5.82 -7.26 -4.89
CA ASP A 38 -5.86 -8.01 -6.13
C ASP A 38 -7.02 -7.55 -7.02
N THR A 39 -8.21 -7.41 -6.45
CA THR A 39 -9.39 -6.90 -7.15
C THR A 39 -9.16 -5.48 -7.67
N LEU A 40 -8.61 -4.61 -6.84
CA LEU A 40 -8.32 -3.23 -7.22
C LEU A 40 -7.41 -3.18 -8.45
N GLN A 41 -6.34 -3.94 -8.44
CA GLN A 41 -5.35 -3.92 -9.51
C GLN A 41 -5.84 -4.64 -10.77
N SER A 42 -6.38 -5.84 -10.63
CA SER A 42 -6.76 -6.69 -11.76
C SER A 42 -8.10 -6.32 -12.38
N ASP A 43 -9.09 -5.98 -11.58
CA ASP A 43 -10.47 -5.79 -12.03
C ASP A 43 -10.86 -4.33 -12.21
N ILE A 44 -10.15 -3.40 -11.57
CA ILE A 44 -10.45 -1.97 -11.62
C ILE A 44 -9.39 -1.21 -12.39
N LEU A 45 -8.14 -1.20 -11.92
CA LEU A 45 -7.10 -0.35 -12.49
C LEU A 45 -6.59 -0.82 -13.86
N LEU A 46 -6.36 -2.11 -14.03
CA LEU A 46 -5.89 -2.64 -15.33
C LEU A 46 -6.90 -2.44 -16.45
N PRO A 47 -8.19 -2.76 -16.27
CA PRO A 47 -9.19 -2.57 -17.34
C PRO A 47 -9.44 -1.12 -17.71
N MET A 48 -9.19 -0.18 -16.81
CA MET A 48 -9.37 1.25 -17.08
C MET A 48 -8.32 1.82 -18.04
N ASN A 49 -7.25 1.10 -18.31
CA ASN A 49 -6.18 1.53 -19.20
C ASN A 49 -5.65 2.93 -18.89
N LEU A 50 -5.38 3.20 -17.63
CA LEU A 50 -4.91 4.49 -17.13
C LEU A 50 -3.52 4.82 -17.68
N SER A 51 -3.30 6.07 -18.04
CA SER A 51 -2.03 6.52 -18.63
C SER A 51 -1.01 6.95 -17.57
N ARG A 52 -1.49 7.46 -16.44
CA ARG A 52 -0.66 7.98 -15.34
C ARG A 52 -1.40 7.94 -14.02
N GLY A 53 -0.65 7.95 -12.95
CA GLY A 53 -1.20 8.02 -11.61
C GLY A 53 -0.12 8.14 -10.55
N LEU A 54 -0.55 8.34 -9.33
CA LEU A 54 0.26 8.33 -8.13
C LEU A 54 -0.26 7.27 -7.19
N TRP A 55 0.62 6.66 -6.42
CA TRP A 55 0.20 5.77 -5.35
C TRP A 55 1.10 5.92 -4.12
N LEU A 56 0.51 5.70 -2.97
CA LEU A 56 1.13 5.80 -1.66
C LEU A 56 0.76 4.57 -0.86
N SER A 57 1.70 3.93 -0.22
CA SER A 57 1.39 2.81 0.68
C SER A 57 2.25 2.81 1.95
N SER A 58 1.77 2.13 2.96
CA SER A 58 2.39 1.96 4.27
C SER A 58 1.85 0.68 4.91
N PRO A 59 2.60 -0.09 5.68
CA PRO A 59 4.05 0.02 5.93
C PRO A 59 4.89 -0.69 4.88
N LEU A 60 4.27 -1.32 3.91
CA LEU A 60 4.89 -2.08 2.83
C LEU A 60 4.31 -1.68 1.48
N PRO A 61 5.01 -1.98 0.37
CA PRO A 61 4.44 -1.80 -0.95
C PRO A 61 3.15 -2.60 -1.11
N ALA A 62 2.09 -1.94 -1.55
CA ALA A 62 0.78 -2.57 -1.76
C ALA A 62 0.39 -2.65 -3.23
N LEU A 63 1.07 -1.93 -4.10
CA LEU A 63 0.91 -2.04 -5.55
C LEU A 63 2.00 -2.95 -6.10
N TYR A 64 1.63 -4.02 -6.78
CA TYR A 64 2.54 -5.04 -7.26
C TYR A 64 2.35 -5.44 -8.74
N GLU A 65 1.29 -4.96 -9.39
CA GLU A 65 1.08 -5.25 -10.82
C GLU A 65 2.12 -4.50 -11.69
N PRO A 66 2.99 -5.21 -12.42
CA PRO A 66 4.09 -4.57 -13.17
C PRO A 66 3.64 -3.52 -14.18
N LYS A 67 2.48 -3.71 -14.80
CA LYS A 67 1.94 -2.76 -15.78
C LYS A 67 1.55 -1.44 -15.13
N LEU A 68 1.03 -1.49 -13.90
CA LEU A 68 0.68 -0.29 -13.13
C LEU A 68 1.93 0.38 -12.59
N LEU A 69 2.88 -0.39 -12.07
CA LEU A 69 4.14 0.14 -11.55
C LEU A 69 4.94 0.92 -12.58
N LYS A 70 4.87 0.53 -13.85
CA LYS A 70 5.53 1.25 -14.95
C LYS A 70 4.90 2.60 -15.27
N LYS A 71 3.60 2.74 -15.03
CA LYS A 71 2.84 3.93 -15.38
C LYS A 71 2.67 4.89 -14.22
N PHE A 72 2.72 4.39 -12.99
CA PHE A 72 2.41 5.15 -11.79
C PHE A 72 3.69 5.49 -11.02
N GLN A 73 3.71 6.70 -10.50
CA GLN A 73 4.73 7.13 -9.57
C GLN A 73 4.30 6.77 -8.14
N GLY A 74 5.19 6.14 -7.39
CA GLY A 74 4.86 5.58 -6.08
C GLY A 74 5.77 6.03 -4.95
N TRP A 75 5.21 6.03 -3.74
CA TRP A 75 5.91 6.26 -2.48
C TRP A 75 5.49 5.22 -1.46
N VAL A 76 6.46 4.68 -0.74
CA VAL A 76 6.22 3.70 0.31
C VAL A 76 6.85 4.18 1.61
N TRP A 77 6.04 4.35 2.64
CA TRP A 77 6.51 4.57 4.00
C TRP A 77 6.72 3.22 4.66
N ALA A 78 7.98 2.90 4.96
CA ALA A 78 8.37 1.63 5.57
C ALA A 78 9.23 1.88 6.81
N PRO A 79 9.11 1.03 7.86
CA PRO A 79 10.00 1.09 9.01
C PRO A 79 11.46 0.92 8.59
N LYS A 80 12.33 1.67 9.25
CA LYS A 80 13.76 1.71 8.93
C LYS A 80 14.42 0.31 8.98
N ASP A 81 13.97 -0.53 9.89
CA ASP A 81 14.50 -1.87 10.08
C ASP A 81 14.11 -2.84 8.94
N LEU A 82 12.97 -2.62 8.32
CA LEU A 82 12.51 -3.44 7.18
C LEU A 82 13.27 -3.15 5.90
N LEU A 83 13.91 -2.01 5.79
CA LEU A 83 14.76 -1.69 4.65
C LEU A 83 16.04 -2.54 4.63
N ASN A 84 16.44 -3.08 5.77
CA ASN A 84 17.62 -3.92 5.95
C ASN A 84 17.31 -5.42 5.99
N LEU A 85 16.05 -5.79 6.10
CA LEU A 85 15.62 -7.17 6.17
C LEU A 85 15.04 -7.60 4.82
N ALA A 86 15.90 -8.14 3.97
CA ALA A 86 15.48 -8.94 2.83
C ALA A 86 14.85 -10.26 3.30
N ASN A 87 13.90 -10.20 4.23
CA ASN A 87 13.30 -11.39 4.81
C ASN A 87 11.83 -11.49 4.38
N PRO A 88 11.50 -12.42 3.46
CA PRO A 88 10.13 -12.59 2.96
C PRO A 88 9.15 -13.17 3.99
N SER A 89 9.60 -13.45 5.20
CA SER A 89 8.79 -14.09 6.24
C SER A 89 7.81 -13.18 6.96
N MET A 90 7.74 -11.92 6.60
CA MET A 90 6.75 -11.02 7.19
C MET A 90 5.41 -11.16 6.48
N GLY A 91 4.71 -12.21 6.69
CA GLY A 91 3.32 -12.58 6.42
C GLY A 91 2.34 -11.63 5.70
N MET A 92 2.83 -10.59 5.05
CA MET A 92 2.06 -9.58 4.32
C MET A 92 2.20 -9.70 2.80
N LEU A 93 3.04 -10.63 2.30
CA LEU A 93 3.13 -10.93 0.88
C LEU A 93 2.19 -12.09 0.53
N PRO A 94 1.51 -12.05 -0.64
CA PRO A 94 0.67 -13.16 -1.08
C PRO A 94 1.50 -14.44 -1.18
N PRO A 95 1.02 -15.59 -0.70
CA PRO A 95 1.77 -16.84 -0.71
C PRO A 95 2.11 -17.36 -2.11
N SER A 96 1.46 -16.86 -3.14
CA SER A 96 1.70 -17.24 -4.55
C SER A 96 2.76 -16.41 -5.26
N GLN A 97 3.26 -15.37 -4.63
CA GLN A 97 4.32 -14.53 -5.21
C GLN A 97 5.61 -14.72 -4.43
N SER A 98 6.27 -15.84 -4.65
CA SER A 98 7.70 -15.93 -4.46
C SER A 98 8.38 -15.11 -5.56
N VAL A 99 8.03 -13.84 -5.66
CA VAL A 99 8.84 -12.92 -6.43
C VAL A 99 10.10 -12.79 -5.63
N SER A 100 11.18 -13.37 -6.14
CA SER A 100 12.50 -12.94 -5.76
C SER A 100 12.53 -11.43 -5.98
N LEU A 101 12.28 -10.72 -4.90
CA LEU A 101 12.54 -9.29 -4.88
C LEU A 101 14.05 -9.17 -4.98
N ASP A 102 14.55 -9.22 -6.19
CA ASP A 102 15.91 -8.84 -6.50
C ASP A 102 16.05 -7.36 -6.15
N PHE A 103 16.30 -7.09 -4.89
CA PHE A 103 16.62 -5.77 -4.37
C PHE A 103 17.92 -5.18 -4.92
N HIS A 104 18.53 -5.87 -5.89
CA HIS A 104 19.82 -5.51 -6.46
C HIS A 104 19.76 -4.75 -7.76
N ASN A 105 18.58 -4.46 -8.29
CA ASN A 105 18.48 -3.64 -9.49
C ASN A 105 17.90 -2.26 -9.20
N ASP A 106 18.69 -1.32 -9.46
CA ASP A 106 18.75 0.12 -9.33
C ASP A 106 17.60 0.91 -10.01
N SER A 107 16.50 0.28 -10.30
CA SER A 107 15.26 0.94 -10.70
C SER A 107 14.20 0.74 -9.63
N SER A 108 14.32 1.52 -8.57
CA SER A 108 13.24 1.61 -7.60
C SER A 108 11.99 2.14 -8.31
N VAL A 109 11.00 1.28 -8.44
CA VAL A 109 9.71 1.59 -9.07
C VAL A 109 8.91 2.57 -8.21
N TYR A 110 9.40 2.88 -7.03
CA TYR A 110 8.82 3.80 -6.06
C TYR A 110 9.91 4.38 -5.15
N GLU A 111 9.64 5.53 -4.57
CA GLU A 111 10.50 6.12 -3.55
C GLU A 111 10.18 5.55 -2.18
N ARG A 112 11.22 5.31 -1.38
CA ARG A 112 11.09 4.81 -0.01
C ARG A 112 11.23 5.96 0.96
N LEU A 113 10.29 6.02 1.90
CA LEU A 113 10.28 7.00 2.98
C LEU A 113 10.25 6.28 4.32
N THR A 114 10.84 6.90 5.33
CA THR A 114 10.86 6.32 6.67
C THR A 114 9.50 6.50 7.35
N LEU A 115 8.92 5.40 7.79
CA LEU A 115 7.72 5.40 8.62
C LEU A 115 8.11 5.74 10.06
N LEU A 116 7.41 6.70 10.65
CA LEU A 116 7.58 7.07 12.04
C LEU A 116 6.70 6.21 12.94
N GLU A 117 7.08 6.04 14.21
CA GLU A 117 6.27 5.29 15.18
C GLU A 117 4.85 5.87 15.33
N GLU A 118 4.73 7.18 15.22
CA GLU A 118 3.45 7.92 15.29
C GLU A 118 2.50 7.59 14.14
N ASP A 119 3.01 7.07 13.03
CA ASP A 119 2.20 6.72 11.86
C ASP A 119 1.50 5.37 11.99
N GLY A 120 1.91 4.54 12.95
CA GLY A 120 1.37 3.21 13.15
C GLY A 120 1.82 2.19 12.10
N ASN A 121 1.31 0.98 12.21
CA ASN A 121 1.69 -0.15 11.35
C ASN A 121 0.50 -0.70 10.54
N ASP A 122 -0.65 -0.08 10.60
CA ASP A 122 -1.83 -0.56 9.89
C ASP A 122 -1.69 -0.29 8.39
N PRO A 123 -2.02 -1.27 7.54
CA PRO A 123 -1.89 -1.12 6.10
C PRO A 123 -2.76 -0.01 5.51
N LEU A 124 -2.17 0.74 4.59
CA LEU A 124 -2.82 1.80 3.85
C LEU A 124 -2.34 1.78 2.40
N LEU A 125 -3.26 1.92 1.45
CA LEU A 125 -2.97 2.18 0.05
C LEU A 125 -3.86 3.33 -0.44
N ILE A 126 -3.23 4.31 -1.06
CA ILE A 126 -3.94 5.39 -1.77
C ILE A 126 -3.48 5.38 -3.22
N VAL A 127 -4.43 5.39 -4.14
CA VAL A 127 -4.18 5.52 -5.58
C VAL A 127 -4.93 6.75 -6.09
N ILE A 128 -4.22 7.61 -6.77
CA ILE A 128 -4.76 8.86 -7.32
C ILE A 128 -4.47 8.91 -8.82
N THR A 129 -5.52 8.91 -9.60
CA THR A 129 -5.44 9.11 -11.05
C THR A 129 -6.40 10.22 -11.47
N PRO A 130 -6.30 10.78 -12.69
CA PRO A 130 -7.28 11.74 -13.18
C PRO A 130 -8.72 11.19 -13.21
N GLU A 131 -8.88 9.90 -13.42
CA GLU A 131 -10.17 9.24 -13.59
C GLU A 131 -10.75 8.70 -12.29
N ILE A 132 -9.90 8.26 -11.37
CA ILE A 132 -10.35 7.62 -10.13
C ILE A 132 -9.39 7.90 -8.97
N GLN A 133 -9.95 8.07 -7.78
CA GLN A 133 -9.20 8.17 -6.53
C GLN A 133 -9.72 7.11 -5.57
N ILE A 134 -8.83 6.29 -5.04
CA ILE A 134 -9.17 5.17 -4.18
C ILE A 134 -8.25 5.16 -2.95
N ALA A 135 -8.83 4.87 -1.80
CA ALA A 135 -8.07 4.63 -0.58
C ALA A 135 -8.56 3.33 0.07
N LEU A 136 -7.63 2.48 0.42
CA LEU A 136 -7.85 1.25 1.19
C LEU A 136 -7.07 1.33 2.49
N ALA A 137 -7.70 0.97 3.60
CA ALA A 137 -7.07 0.90 4.92
C ALA A 137 -7.62 -0.28 5.71
N LEU A 138 -6.82 -0.81 6.63
CA LEU A 138 -7.23 -1.76 7.66
C LEU A 138 -7.37 -1.07 9.00
#